data_6eae5b05faddd8b2e528ab27dadc193e
#
_entry.id   6eae5b05faddd8b2e528ab27dadc193e
#
_cell.length_a   1.000
_cell.length_b   1.000
_cell.length_c   1.000
_cell.angle_alpha   90.00
_cell.angle_beta   90.00
_cell.angle_gamma   90.00
#
_symmetry.space_group_name_H-M   'P 1'
#
loop_
_entity.id
_entity.type
_entity.pdbx_description
1 polymer ?
#
loop_
_entity_poly.entity_id
_entity_poly.type
_entity_poly.pdbx_seq_one_letter_code
_entity_poly.pdbx_strand_id
1 'polypeptide(L)'
;MLTTSFLAAPAHAGTPEPRTGFETSHGARWTTEPEEERFLAAVDAASARVAVDRIGTTEQGRPLRLVRIGAPAAPARTANANSLLLICSQHGDEPSGREACLSTVRDLAYAKDARTRRFLERTNVLVIPTANPDGRAADTRENSQGVDINRDHIALTTAEARAAAAVLRDWRPDTVYDLHEYGATVPYYMKDLLALWPRNLNTADAVHQEARTLSDAYVRPHAEQAGFSTGVYGIWTDPETGDPVKQVAGDGQERILRNTAGIKSSVGLLVETRVDPLTDAEKADPAVNNRRRVGSQLAALDGALAFTDKRRGSIEAATTHARLTGYADRGPVYLGGGDNDPAGPEETLADPPCGYLLDAGQYAAVKDELALHGVTVRPRHGGADGAFVPLRQSLRALVPLLLDGRATYHLTEGQPVNSC
;
A
#
# COMPACT_ATOMS: atom_id res chain seq x y z
N MET A 1 29.05 -62.90 16.96
CA MET A 1 29.15 -61.73 16.08
C MET A 1 27.72 -61.28 15.67
N LEU A 2 27.20 -60.32 16.34
CA LEU A 2 25.86 -59.67 15.96
C LEU A 2 26.14 -58.53 15.06
N THR A 3 25.68 -58.62 13.81
CA THR A 3 25.70 -57.52 12.84
C THR A 3 24.45 -56.66 13.04
N THR A 4 24.63 -55.46 13.62
CA THR A 4 23.60 -54.43 13.69
C THR A 4 23.52 -53.70 12.35
N SER A 5 22.45 -53.97 11.57
CA SER A 5 22.11 -53.19 10.38
C SER A 5 21.50 -51.88 10.81
N PHE A 6 22.19 -50.76 10.57
CA PHE A 6 21.60 -49.43 10.63
C PHE A 6 20.71 -49.20 9.39
N LEU A 7 19.41 -49.23 9.59
CA LEU A 7 18.46 -48.71 8.61
C LEU A 7 18.64 -47.19 8.56
N ALA A 8 19.21 -46.67 7.48
CA ALA A 8 19.21 -45.25 7.19
C ALA A 8 17.76 -44.78 6.99
N ALA A 9 17.31 -43.88 7.84
CA ALA A 9 16.05 -43.21 7.64
C ALA A 9 16.05 -42.49 6.27
N PRO A 10 14.96 -42.55 5.50
CA PRO A 10 14.89 -41.82 4.22
C PRO A 10 15.09 -40.35 4.50
N ALA A 11 16.02 -39.71 3.78
CA ALA A 11 16.17 -38.28 3.74
C ALA A 11 14.80 -37.69 3.32
N HIS A 12 14.21 -36.88 4.15
CA HIS A 12 13.01 -36.12 3.77
C HIS A 12 13.40 -35.25 2.58
N ALA A 13 12.99 -35.66 1.39
CA ALA A 13 13.00 -34.80 0.23
C ALA A 13 12.14 -33.61 0.62
N GLY A 14 12.75 -32.41 0.75
CA GLY A 14 12.04 -31.20 1.13
C GLY A 14 10.86 -31.01 0.17
N THR A 15 9.69 -30.69 0.72
CA THR A 15 8.51 -30.39 -0.09
C THR A 15 8.90 -29.34 -1.12
N PRO A 16 8.65 -29.55 -2.42
CA PRO A 16 9.01 -28.58 -3.45
C PRO A 16 8.31 -27.25 -3.16
N GLU A 17 9.01 -26.16 -3.41
CA GLU A 17 8.45 -24.80 -3.25
C GLU A 17 7.21 -24.63 -4.14
N PRO A 18 6.10 -24.12 -3.61
CA PRO A 18 4.88 -23.95 -4.38
C PRO A 18 5.09 -22.94 -5.51
N ARG A 19 4.48 -23.21 -6.65
CA ARG A 19 4.49 -22.33 -7.82
C ARG A 19 3.10 -21.75 -8.05
N THR A 20 3.05 -20.48 -8.48
CA THR A 20 1.80 -19.81 -8.87
C THR A 20 1.25 -20.39 -10.18
N GLY A 21 -0.02 -20.12 -10.49
CA GLY A 21 -0.60 -20.46 -11.79
C GLY A 21 0.10 -19.75 -12.95
N PHE A 22 0.56 -18.53 -12.73
CA PHE A 22 1.36 -17.77 -13.66
C PHE A 22 2.71 -18.45 -13.96
N GLU A 23 3.43 -18.85 -12.93
CA GLU A 23 4.72 -19.53 -13.08
C GLU A 23 4.59 -20.90 -13.75
N THR A 24 3.55 -21.66 -13.41
CA THR A 24 3.30 -22.99 -14.01
C THR A 24 2.87 -22.92 -15.47
N SER A 25 2.24 -21.81 -15.88
CA SER A 25 1.87 -21.55 -17.27
C SER A 25 2.95 -20.79 -18.06
N HIS A 26 4.12 -20.52 -17.45
CA HIS A 26 5.18 -19.71 -18.04
C HIS A 26 4.73 -18.31 -18.50
N GLY A 27 3.79 -17.72 -17.77
CA GLY A 27 3.23 -16.39 -18.07
C GLY A 27 2.06 -16.38 -19.05
N ALA A 28 1.61 -17.54 -19.52
CA ALA A 28 0.51 -17.61 -20.49
C ALA A 28 -0.86 -17.22 -19.88
N ARG A 29 -1.01 -17.37 -18.58
CA ARG A 29 -2.22 -16.96 -17.84
C ARG A 29 -1.89 -16.50 -16.41
N TRP A 30 -2.79 -15.74 -15.85
CA TRP A 30 -2.71 -15.29 -14.46
C TRP A 30 -3.16 -16.38 -13.49
N THR A 31 -2.66 -16.33 -12.25
CA THR A 31 -3.07 -17.21 -11.15
C THR A 31 -4.56 -17.01 -10.86
N THR A 32 -5.32 -18.08 -10.75
CA THR A 32 -6.73 -18.03 -10.36
C THR A 32 -6.89 -17.91 -8.85
N GLU A 33 -8.06 -17.48 -8.35
CA GLU A 33 -8.33 -17.40 -6.91
C GLU A 33 -8.13 -18.74 -6.19
N PRO A 34 -8.61 -19.90 -6.68
CA PRO A 34 -8.34 -21.19 -6.03
C PRO A 34 -6.85 -21.61 -6.05
N GLU A 35 -6.08 -21.15 -7.04
CA GLU A 35 -4.62 -21.39 -7.07
C GLU A 35 -3.90 -20.52 -6.05
N GLU A 36 -4.27 -19.24 -5.92
CA GLU A 36 -3.77 -18.34 -4.88
C GLU A 36 -4.03 -18.91 -3.48
N GLU A 37 -5.25 -19.38 -3.21
CA GLU A 37 -5.61 -19.98 -1.95
C GLU A 37 -4.74 -21.20 -1.61
N ARG A 38 -4.59 -22.14 -2.56
CA ARG A 38 -3.72 -23.31 -2.39
C ARG A 38 -2.26 -22.92 -2.20
N PHE A 39 -1.78 -21.93 -2.95
CA PHE A 39 -0.41 -21.43 -2.85
C PHE A 39 -0.15 -20.84 -1.46
N LEU A 40 -1.01 -19.96 -0.97
CA LEU A 40 -0.87 -19.32 0.34
C LEU A 40 -0.97 -20.36 1.46
N ALA A 41 -1.90 -21.31 1.39
CA ALA A 41 -2.00 -22.41 2.36
C ALA A 41 -0.75 -23.28 2.38
N ALA A 42 -0.14 -23.56 1.23
CA ALA A 42 1.08 -24.34 1.15
C ALA A 42 2.29 -23.60 1.74
N VAL A 43 2.39 -22.29 1.51
CA VAL A 43 3.47 -21.45 2.07
C VAL A 43 3.32 -21.32 3.59
N ASP A 44 2.10 -21.07 4.09
CA ASP A 44 1.79 -20.98 5.53
C ASP A 44 2.13 -22.31 6.26
N ALA A 45 1.69 -23.43 5.71
CA ALA A 45 1.97 -24.74 6.30
C ALA A 45 3.46 -25.13 6.30
N ALA A 46 4.25 -24.62 5.34
CA ALA A 46 5.66 -24.99 5.16
C ALA A 46 6.63 -24.07 5.92
N SER A 47 6.23 -22.88 6.33
CA SER A 47 7.14 -21.89 6.92
C SER A 47 6.60 -21.27 8.21
N ALA A 48 7.28 -21.54 9.33
CA ALA A 48 6.97 -20.91 10.61
C ALA A 48 7.16 -19.36 10.63
N ARG A 49 7.65 -18.77 9.54
CA ARG A 49 7.80 -17.31 9.37
C ARG A 49 6.57 -16.65 8.79
N VAL A 50 5.64 -17.43 8.25
CA VAL A 50 4.47 -16.95 7.55
C VAL A 50 3.23 -17.24 8.36
N ALA A 51 2.27 -16.32 8.31
CA ALA A 51 0.91 -16.54 8.75
C ALA A 51 -0.04 -15.84 7.78
N VAL A 52 -1.10 -16.53 7.41
CA VAL A 52 -2.14 -16.01 6.52
C VAL A 52 -3.41 -15.76 7.32
N ASP A 53 -3.79 -14.47 7.46
CA ASP A 53 -4.97 -14.07 8.20
C ASP A 53 -6.08 -13.63 7.23
N ARG A 54 -7.34 -13.89 7.57
CA ARG A 54 -8.49 -13.26 6.94
C ARG A 54 -8.77 -11.93 7.63
N ILE A 55 -8.64 -10.83 6.91
CA ILE A 55 -8.84 -9.46 7.42
C ILE A 55 -10.18 -8.85 7.04
N GLY A 56 -10.96 -9.53 6.21
CA GLY A 56 -12.28 -9.07 5.77
C GLY A 56 -12.92 -10.03 4.77
N THR A 57 -14.03 -9.59 4.24
CA THR A 57 -14.81 -10.28 3.20
C THR A 57 -15.41 -9.24 2.28
N THR A 58 -15.29 -9.44 0.97
CA THR A 58 -15.90 -8.57 -0.05
C THR A 58 -17.41 -8.71 -0.08
N GLU A 59 -18.07 -7.84 -0.84
CA GLU A 59 -19.52 -7.90 -1.08
C GLU A 59 -19.97 -9.24 -1.69
N GLN A 60 -19.16 -9.84 -2.55
CA GLN A 60 -19.47 -11.16 -3.14
C GLN A 60 -18.98 -12.34 -2.29
N GLY A 61 -18.59 -12.10 -1.05
CA GLY A 61 -18.21 -13.13 -0.09
C GLY A 61 -16.78 -13.68 -0.22
N ARG A 62 -15.93 -13.09 -1.06
CA ARG A 62 -14.52 -13.49 -1.21
C ARG A 62 -13.69 -13.02 -0.02
N PRO A 63 -12.74 -13.83 0.48
CA PRO A 63 -11.89 -13.44 1.60
C PRO A 63 -10.85 -12.40 1.21
N LEU A 64 -10.72 -11.36 2.01
CA LEU A 64 -9.60 -10.44 2.01
C LEU A 64 -8.52 -11.01 2.95
N ARG A 65 -7.28 -11.16 2.45
CA ARG A 65 -6.20 -11.84 3.17
C ARG A 65 -5.03 -10.91 3.44
N LEU A 66 -4.42 -11.08 4.61
CA LEU A 66 -3.13 -10.49 4.97
C LEU A 66 -2.13 -11.62 5.20
N VAL A 67 -1.03 -11.61 4.46
CA VAL A 67 0.12 -12.47 4.71
C VAL A 67 1.11 -11.71 5.57
N ARG A 68 1.47 -12.26 6.71
CA ARG A 68 2.51 -11.73 7.60
C ARG A 68 3.76 -12.58 7.52
N ILE A 69 4.91 -11.93 7.28
CA ILE A 69 6.20 -12.60 7.16
C ILE A 69 7.17 -11.92 8.13
N GLY A 70 7.82 -12.72 8.99
CA GLY A 70 8.75 -12.17 10.00
C GLY A 70 9.54 -13.24 10.71
N ALA A 71 10.03 -12.93 11.91
CA ALA A 71 10.70 -13.91 12.75
C ALA A 71 9.71 -15.03 13.16
N PRO A 72 10.15 -16.31 13.23
CA PRO A 72 9.32 -17.38 13.75
C PRO A 72 8.80 -17.05 15.16
N ALA A 73 7.55 -17.37 15.42
CA ALA A 73 6.87 -17.14 16.72
C ALA A 73 6.71 -15.66 17.15
N ALA A 74 6.80 -14.69 16.23
CA ALA A 74 6.37 -13.34 16.51
C ALA A 74 4.90 -13.16 16.06
N PRO A 75 3.89 -13.54 16.88
CA PRO A 75 2.48 -13.35 16.54
C PRO A 75 2.06 -11.89 16.67
N ALA A 76 2.91 -11.06 17.27
CA ALA A 76 2.67 -9.64 17.46
C ALA A 76 3.89 -8.87 16.96
N ARG A 77 3.60 -7.66 16.45
CA ARG A 77 4.56 -6.62 16.14
C ARG A 77 5.75 -6.67 17.10
N THR A 78 6.91 -7.08 16.60
CA THR A 78 8.16 -6.98 17.39
C THR A 78 8.36 -5.50 17.65
N ALA A 79 8.43 -5.07 18.89
CA ALA A 79 8.39 -3.67 19.32
C ALA A 79 9.47 -2.78 18.68
N ASN A 80 10.47 -3.36 18.05
CA ASN A 80 11.61 -2.69 17.41
C ASN A 80 11.82 -3.10 15.95
N ALA A 81 10.82 -3.66 15.27
CA ALA A 81 10.92 -4.04 13.87
C ALA A 81 10.22 -3.00 12.99
N ASN A 82 10.90 -2.57 11.92
CA ASN A 82 10.25 -1.84 10.84
C ASN A 82 9.17 -2.73 10.19
N SER A 83 8.18 -2.10 9.59
CA SER A 83 7.16 -2.82 8.84
C SER A 83 7.02 -2.27 7.43
N LEU A 84 7.04 -3.19 6.45
CA LEU A 84 6.77 -2.96 5.04
C LEU A 84 5.43 -3.58 4.69
N LEU A 85 4.49 -2.79 4.22
CA LEU A 85 3.20 -3.26 3.71
C LEU A 85 3.20 -3.19 2.18
N LEU A 86 2.96 -4.33 1.54
CA LEU A 86 2.71 -4.44 0.11
C LEU A 86 1.20 -4.57 -0.11
N ILE A 87 0.62 -3.71 -0.94
CA ILE A 87 -0.78 -3.82 -1.36
C ILE A 87 -0.79 -4.05 -2.87
N CYS A 88 -1.39 -5.16 -3.29
CA CYS A 88 -1.35 -5.63 -4.66
C CYS A 88 -2.77 -5.78 -5.20
N SER A 89 -2.96 -5.47 -6.48
CA SER A 89 -4.25 -5.64 -7.16
C SER A 89 -5.42 -4.90 -6.49
N GLN A 90 -5.24 -3.61 -6.20
CA GLN A 90 -6.36 -2.74 -5.82
C GLN A 90 -7.34 -2.56 -6.99
N HIS A 91 -6.81 -2.55 -8.24
CA HIS A 91 -7.61 -2.69 -9.44
C HIS A 91 -7.58 -4.16 -9.88
N GLY A 92 -8.75 -4.71 -10.16
CA GLY A 92 -8.86 -6.14 -10.43
C GLY A 92 -8.30 -6.56 -11.80
N ASP A 93 -8.22 -5.65 -12.74
CA ASP A 93 -7.62 -5.81 -14.08
C ASP A 93 -6.09 -5.62 -14.11
N GLU A 94 -5.47 -5.40 -12.93
CA GLU A 94 -4.02 -5.20 -12.76
C GLU A 94 -3.35 -6.40 -12.04
N PRO A 95 -3.20 -7.57 -12.69
CA PRO A 95 -2.78 -8.81 -12.03
C PRO A 95 -1.28 -8.96 -11.77
N SER A 96 -0.40 -8.19 -12.43
CA SER A 96 1.05 -8.45 -12.36
C SER A 96 1.63 -8.17 -10.96
N GLY A 97 1.12 -7.16 -10.26
CA GLY A 97 1.49 -6.86 -8.89
C GLY A 97 1.18 -8.03 -7.95
N ARG A 98 0.02 -8.70 -8.12
CA ARG A 98 -0.33 -9.90 -7.35
C ARG A 98 0.67 -11.04 -7.57
N GLU A 99 1.04 -11.33 -8.82
CA GLU A 99 2.00 -12.39 -9.14
C GLU A 99 3.37 -12.10 -8.51
N ALA A 100 3.82 -10.85 -8.58
CA ALA A 100 5.05 -10.42 -7.94
C ALA A 100 4.99 -10.55 -6.40
N CYS A 101 3.87 -10.17 -5.80
CA CYS A 101 3.65 -10.30 -4.36
C CYS A 101 3.64 -11.77 -3.91
N LEU A 102 2.94 -12.67 -4.61
CA LEU A 102 2.93 -14.11 -4.31
C LEU A 102 4.33 -14.71 -4.40
N SER A 103 5.07 -14.40 -5.47
CA SER A 103 6.47 -14.85 -5.62
C SER A 103 7.35 -14.35 -4.47
N THR A 104 7.24 -13.06 -4.10
CA THR A 104 7.98 -12.48 -2.98
C THR A 104 7.63 -13.15 -1.65
N VAL A 105 6.34 -13.45 -1.40
CA VAL A 105 5.90 -14.19 -0.21
C VAL A 105 6.61 -15.54 -0.13
N ARG A 106 6.61 -16.34 -1.20
CA ARG A 106 7.31 -17.62 -1.25
C ARG A 106 8.81 -17.45 -1.02
N ASP A 107 9.45 -16.54 -1.76
CA ASP A 107 10.90 -16.39 -1.73
C ASP A 107 11.39 -15.99 -0.32
N LEU A 108 10.67 -15.11 0.37
CA LEU A 108 10.95 -14.78 1.77
C LEU A 108 10.66 -15.93 2.73
N ALA A 109 9.59 -16.68 2.51
CA ALA A 109 9.19 -17.82 3.35
C ALA A 109 10.22 -18.95 3.31
N TYR A 110 10.77 -19.23 2.13
CA TYR A 110 11.70 -20.34 1.89
C TYR A 110 13.17 -19.92 1.96
N ALA A 111 13.48 -18.63 2.14
CA ALA A 111 14.85 -18.12 2.19
C ALA A 111 15.70 -18.84 3.24
N LYS A 112 16.84 -19.38 2.82
CA LYS A 112 17.82 -20.07 3.68
C LYS A 112 19.06 -19.25 3.95
N ASP A 113 19.29 -18.19 3.17
CA ASP A 113 20.44 -17.33 3.29
C ASP A 113 20.41 -16.47 4.58
N ALA A 114 21.59 -16.14 5.10
CA ALA A 114 21.72 -15.44 6.37
C ALA A 114 21.30 -13.96 6.28
N ARG A 115 21.33 -13.35 5.08
CA ARG A 115 20.94 -11.95 4.89
C ARG A 115 19.43 -11.80 5.02
N THR A 116 18.66 -12.59 4.28
CA THR A 116 17.20 -12.58 4.34
C THR A 116 16.69 -12.95 5.73
N ARG A 117 17.31 -13.92 6.40
CA ARG A 117 16.95 -14.26 7.78
C ARG A 117 17.15 -13.07 8.73
N ARG A 118 18.30 -12.39 8.67
CA ARG A 118 18.56 -11.18 9.48
C ARG A 118 17.63 -10.02 9.14
N PHE A 119 17.24 -9.87 7.88
CA PHE A 119 16.24 -8.91 7.46
C PHE A 119 14.89 -9.18 8.15
N LEU A 120 14.39 -10.42 8.10
CA LEU A 120 13.12 -10.82 8.69
C LEU A 120 13.11 -10.82 10.23
N GLU A 121 14.26 -10.92 10.88
CA GLU A 121 14.39 -10.72 12.34
C GLU A 121 14.13 -9.28 12.78
N ARG A 122 14.24 -8.32 11.86
CA ARG A 122 14.15 -6.86 12.11
C ARG A 122 13.05 -6.16 11.31
N THR A 123 12.35 -6.89 10.47
CA THR A 123 11.34 -6.35 9.57
C THR A 123 10.14 -7.29 9.51
N ASN A 124 8.96 -6.73 9.72
CA ASN A 124 7.71 -7.41 9.41
C ASN A 124 7.33 -7.04 7.97
N VAL A 125 7.23 -8.03 7.09
CA VAL A 125 6.68 -7.85 5.75
C VAL A 125 5.21 -8.28 5.78
N LEU A 126 4.34 -7.34 5.45
CA LEU A 126 2.90 -7.49 5.40
C LEU A 126 2.48 -7.44 3.93
N VAL A 127 1.66 -8.38 3.48
CA VAL A 127 1.24 -8.43 2.08
C VAL A 127 -0.27 -8.65 2.00
N ILE A 128 -0.96 -7.75 1.31
CA ILE A 128 -2.33 -7.96 0.84
C ILE A 128 -2.22 -8.35 -0.64
N PRO A 129 -2.21 -9.66 -0.98
CA PRO A 129 -1.85 -10.11 -2.33
C PRO A 129 -2.92 -9.76 -3.37
N THR A 130 -4.19 -9.75 -2.97
CA THR A 130 -5.31 -9.36 -3.82
C THR A 130 -6.24 -8.48 -3.00
N ALA A 131 -6.06 -7.15 -3.13
CA ALA A 131 -6.86 -6.17 -2.39
C ALA A 131 -8.30 -6.07 -2.94
N ASN A 132 -8.52 -6.42 -4.22
CA ASN A 132 -9.81 -6.41 -4.89
C ASN A 132 -10.11 -7.78 -5.54
N PRO A 133 -10.48 -8.80 -4.76
CA PRO A 133 -10.73 -10.12 -5.32
C PRO A 133 -12.00 -10.19 -6.18
N ASP A 134 -13.00 -9.35 -5.95
CA ASP A 134 -14.21 -9.28 -6.79
C ASP A 134 -13.90 -8.69 -8.16
N GLY A 135 -13.22 -7.55 -8.20
CA GLY A 135 -12.73 -6.95 -9.45
C GLY A 135 -11.77 -7.87 -10.18
N ARG A 136 -10.87 -8.59 -9.45
CA ARG A 136 -9.98 -9.58 -10.06
C ARG A 136 -10.74 -10.72 -10.74
N ALA A 137 -11.80 -11.20 -10.12
CA ALA A 137 -12.63 -12.27 -10.68
C ALA A 137 -13.41 -11.81 -11.92
N ALA A 138 -13.81 -10.53 -11.96
CA ALA A 138 -14.54 -9.92 -13.06
C ALA A 138 -13.63 -9.32 -14.14
N ASP A 139 -12.32 -9.23 -13.90
CA ASP A 139 -11.32 -8.53 -14.75
C ASP A 139 -11.70 -7.05 -14.96
N THR A 140 -12.07 -6.37 -13.87
CA THR A 140 -12.46 -4.95 -13.86
C THR A 140 -11.57 -4.15 -12.92
N ARG A 141 -11.42 -2.85 -13.21
CA ARG A 141 -10.71 -1.90 -12.35
C ARG A 141 -11.37 -1.80 -10.99
N GLU A 142 -12.65 -1.50 -10.99
CA GLU A 142 -13.48 -1.29 -9.79
C GLU A 142 -13.80 -2.63 -9.10
N ASN A 143 -14.29 -2.53 -7.86
CA ASN A 143 -14.85 -3.68 -7.15
C ASN A 143 -16.27 -4.03 -7.66
N SER A 144 -16.91 -5.02 -7.04
CA SER A 144 -18.28 -5.47 -7.43
C SER A 144 -19.38 -4.42 -7.24
N GLN A 145 -19.08 -3.32 -6.54
CA GLN A 145 -20.00 -2.19 -6.34
C GLN A 145 -19.73 -1.05 -7.33
N GLY A 146 -18.78 -1.20 -8.25
CA GLY A 146 -18.37 -0.14 -9.20
C GLY A 146 -17.54 0.97 -8.55
N VAL A 147 -16.86 0.69 -7.44
CA VAL A 147 -16.02 1.65 -6.71
C VAL A 147 -14.54 1.39 -7.00
N ASP A 148 -13.83 2.43 -7.41
CA ASP A 148 -12.37 2.43 -7.46
C ASP A 148 -11.80 2.47 -6.03
N ILE A 149 -11.24 1.35 -5.57
CA ILE A 149 -10.73 1.21 -4.20
C ILE A 149 -9.60 2.22 -3.92
N ASN A 150 -8.77 2.54 -4.92
CA ASN A 150 -7.72 3.55 -4.78
C ASN A 150 -8.25 4.99 -4.86
N ARG A 151 -9.56 5.17 -4.66
CA ARG A 151 -10.27 6.45 -4.42
C ARG A 151 -11.12 6.41 -3.15
N ASP A 152 -11.03 5.31 -2.37
CA ASP A 152 -11.87 5.09 -1.19
C ASP A 152 -11.09 5.09 0.14
N HIS A 153 -9.81 5.48 0.15
CA HIS A 153 -8.97 5.47 1.37
C HIS A 153 -9.28 6.60 2.37
N ILE A 154 -10.24 7.47 2.09
CA ILE A 154 -10.80 8.46 3.01
C ILE A 154 -12.23 8.07 3.43
N ALA A 155 -13.11 7.83 2.47
CA ALA A 155 -14.51 7.53 2.74
C ALA A 155 -14.72 6.14 3.36
N LEU A 156 -13.86 5.17 3.05
CA LEU A 156 -13.89 3.80 3.57
C LEU A 156 -15.27 3.13 3.38
N THR A 157 -15.87 3.31 2.22
CA THR A 157 -17.21 2.79 1.90
C THR A 157 -17.19 1.30 1.56
N THR A 158 -16.06 0.80 1.03
CA THR A 158 -15.90 -0.59 0.59
C THR A 158 -15.28 -1.47 1.67
N ALA A 159 -15.62 -2.74 1.66
CA ALA A 159 -15.02 -3.73 2.56
C ALA A 159 -13.49 -3.82 2.38
N GLU A 160 -13.03 -3.67 1.14
CA GLU A 160 -11.63 -3.70 0.73
C GLU A 160 -10.85 -2.53 1.34
N ALA A 161 -11.33 -1.29 1.18
CA ALA A 161 -10.69 -0.11 1.77
C ALA A 161 -10.72 -0.15 3.30
N ARG A 162 -11.81 -0.63 3.90
CA ARG A 162 -11.94 -0.83 5.35
C ARG A 162 -10.93 -1.84 5.89
N ALA A 163 -10.73 -2.96 5.19
CA ALA A 163 -9.73 -3.97 5.54
C ALA A 163 -8.31 -3.41 5.47
N ALA A 164 -7.96 -2.68 4.40
CA ALA A 164 -6.68 -2.01 4.25
C ALA A 164 -6.47 -0.95 5.34
N ALA A 165 -7.50 -0.15 5.66
CA ALA A 165 -7.45 0.86 6.72
C ALA A 165 -7.23 0.25 8.11
N ALA A 166 -7.84 -0.91 8.40
CA ALA A 166 -7.60 -1.65 9.64
C ALA A 166 -6.13 -2.11 9.75
N VAL A 167 -5.55 -2.63 8.66
CA VAL A 167 -4.12 -3.00 8.63
C VAL A 167 -3.24 -1.77 8.85
N LEU A 168 -3.51 -0.65 8.17
CA LEU A 168 -2.78 0.62 8.36
C LEU A 168 -2.86 1.12 9.80
N ARG A 169 -4.03 1.04 10.45
CA ARG A 169 -4.25 1.45 11.85
C ARG A 169 -3.51 0.55 12.83
N ASP A 170 -3.66 -0.77 12.69
CA ASP A 170 -3.21 -1.75 13.68
C ASP A 170 -1.71 -2.00 13.57
N TRP A 171 -1.17 -2.01 12.36
CA TRP A 171 0.25 -2.25 12.12
C TRP A 171 1.09 -0.97 12.02
N ARG A 172 0.48 0.16 11.63
CA ARG A 172 1.19 1.43 11.40
C ARG A 172 2.47 1.22 10.59
N PRO A 173 2.37 0.66 9.37
CA PRO A 173 3.55 0.31 8.60
C PRO A 173 4.44 1.54 8.39
N ASP A 174 5.76 1.33 8.44
CA ASP A 174 6.71 2.40 8.20
C ASP A 174 6.85 2.70 6.71
N THR A 175 6.67 1.66 5.88
CA THR A 175 6.62 1.79 4.42
C THR A 175 5.36 1.13 3.88
N VAL A 176 4.70 1.80 2.94
CA VAL A 176 3.53 1.30 2.19
C VAL A 176 3.88 1.33 0.70
N TYR A 177 3.84 0.17 0.07
CA TYR A 177 4.19 -0.01 -1.33
C TYR A 177 2.96 -0.53 -2.09
N ASP A 178 2.50 0.24 -3.05
CA ASP A 178 1.25 0.05 -3.79
C ASP A 178 1.54 -0.33 -5.23
N LEU A 179 1.15 -1.55 -5.63
CA LEU A 179 1.49 -2.14 -6.92
C LEU A 179 0.33 -2.02 -7.90
N HIS A 180 0.57 -1.29 -8.98
CA HIS A 180 -0.38 -0.98 -10.04
C HIS A 180 0.13 -1.27 -11.44
N GLU A 181 -0.75 -1.07 -12.43
CA GLU A 181 -0.45 -1.15 -13.84
C GLU A 181 -1.10 0.01 -14.59
N TYR A 182 -0.46 0.48 -15.65
CA TYR A 182 -0.95 1.59 -16.45
C TYR A 182 -0.98 1.27 -17.96
N GLY A 183 -1.90 1.90 -18.68
CA GLY A 183 -1.95 1.89 -20.15
C GLY A 183 -0.93 2.84 -20.75
N ALA A 184 -0.24 2.41 -21.80
CA ALA A 184 0.73 3.24 -22.51
C ALA A 184 0.03 4.43 -23.21
N THR A 185 0.59 5.64 -23.04
CA THR A 185 0.14 6.86 -23.71
C THR A 185 1.31 7.55 -24.39
N VAL A 186 1.37 7.44 -25.70
CA VAL A 186 2.44 8.05 -26.52
C VAL A 186 2.28 9.57 -26.55
N PRO A 187 3.38 10.33 -26.41
CA PRO A 187 4.75 9.92 -26.16
C PRO A 187 5.14 9.85 -24.66
N TYR A 188 4.23 10.06 -23.76
CA TYR A 188 4.50 10.35 -22.36
C TYR A 188 4.74 9.09 -21.52
N TYR A 189 3.84 8.09 -21.63
CA TYR A 189 3.88 6.86 -20.84
C TYR A 189 4.31 5.68 -21.68
N MET A 190 5.63 5.42 -21.72
CA MET A 190 6.23 4.38 -22.53
C MET A 190 7.21 3.49 -21.77
N LYS A 191 7.46 3.81 -20.50
CA LYS A 191 8.45 3.09 -19.67
C LYS A 191 7.90 1.74 -19.23
N ASP A 192 8.76 0.79 -18.92
CA ASP A 192 8.33 -0.49 -18.36
C ASP A 192 7.78 -0.33 -16.95
N LEU A 193 8.32 0.65 -16.20
CA LEU A 193 7.93 0.89 -14.82
C LEU A 193 7.98 2.38 -14.50
N LEU A 194 6.94 2.86 -13.83
CA LEU A 194 6.84 4.22 -13.29
C LEU A 194 6.65 4.16 -11.77
N ALA A 195 7.18 5.15 -11.05
CA ALA A 195 7.05 5.24 -9.60
C ALA A 195 6.64 6.66 -9.18
N LEU A 196 5.85 6.75 -8.10
CA LEU A 196 5.40 8.04 -7.57
C LEU A 196 5.28 7.99 -6.04
N TRP A 197 5.92 8.93 -5.38
CA TRP A 197 5.84 9.21 -3.94
C TRP A 197 4.56 9.97 -3.57
N PRO A 198 4.22 10.12 -2.26
CA PRO A 198 3.12 10.97 -1.82
C PRO A 198 3.32 12.43 -2.26
N ARG A 199 2.30 13.01 -2.90
CA ARG A 199 2.29 14.40 -3.35
C ARG A 199 1.56 15.33 -2.38
N ASN A 200 0.74 14.77 -1.48
CA ASN A 200 -0.07 15.56 -0.56
C ASN A 200 0.81 16.41 0.36
N LEU A 201 0.51 17.70 0.47
CA LEU A 201 1.26 18.69 1.23
C LEU A 201 1.27 18.44 2.75
N ASN A 202 0.37 17.59 3.25
CA ASN A 202 0.35 17.19 4.66
C ASN A 202 1.29 16.01 4.96
N THR A 203 2.02 15.51 3.97
CA THR A 203 3.08 14.52 4.20
C THR A 203 4.26 15.22 4.84
N ALA A 204 4.69 14.78 6.02
CA ALA A 204 5.83 15.38 6.71
C ALA A 204 7.10 15.31 5.84
N ASP A 205 7.89 16.39 5.80
CA ASP A 205 9.06 16.55 4.91
C ASP A 205 10.02 15.36 4.97
N ALA A 206 10.33 14.86 6.17
CA ALA A 206 11.24 13.73 6.32
C ALA A 206 10.67 12.43 5.72
N VAL A 207 9.35 12.22 5.83
CA VAL A 207 8.65 11.06 5.23
C VAL A 207 8.61 11.20 3.70
N HIS A 208 8.31 12.40 3.21
CA HIS A 208 8.33 12.71 1.77
C HIS A 208 9.72 12.49 1.17
N GLN A 209 10.78 12.95 1.86
CA GLN A 209 12.17 12.75 1.40
C GLN A 209 12.57 11.26 1.37
N GLU A 210 12.15 10.46 2.36
CA GLU A 210 12.40 9.01 2.35
C GLU A 210 11.61 8.33 1.22
N ALA A 211 10.38 8.77 0.91
CA ALA A 211 9.60 8.23 -0.20
C ALA A 211 10.25 8.55 -1.57
N ARG A 212 10.78 9.75 -1.76
CA ARG A 212 11.59 10.08 -2.94
C ARG A 212 12.86 9.24 -3.02
N THR A 213 13.54 9.04 -1.89
CA THR A 213 14.73 8.19 -1.81
C THR A 213 14.41 6.74 -2.17
N LEU A 214 13.27 6.21 -1.71
CA LEU A 214 12.78 4.88 -2.08
C LEU A 214 12.58 4.77 -3.61
N SER A 215 11.93 5.75 -4.24
CA SER A 215 11.76 5.81 -5.70
C SER A 215 13.09 5.91 -6.43
N ASP A 216 13.87 6.97 -6.15
CA ASP A 216 14.93 7.45 -7.02
C ASP A 216 16.25 6.75 -6.79
N ALA A 217 16.51 6.25 -5.57
CA ALA A 217 17.77 5.61 -5.21
C ALA A 217 17.68 4.07 -5.09
N TYR A 218 16.46 3.52 -5.01
CA TYR A 218 16.30 2.08 -4.81
C TYR A 218 15.40 1.43 -5.87
N VAL A 219 14.12 1.77 -5.93
CA VAL A 219 13.13 1.07 -6.77
C VAL A 219 13.48 1.20 -8.25
N ARG A 220 13.59 2.41 -8.76
CA ARG A 220 13.93 2.64 -10.17
C ARG A 220 15.31 2.11 -10.56
N PRO A 221 16.39 2.36 -9.79
CA PRO A 221 17.71 1.80 -10.13
C PRO A 221 17.77 0.27 -10.11
N HIS A 222 17.02 -0.42 -9.22
CA HIS A 222 16.97 -1.89 -9.25
C HIS A 222 16.26 -2.41 -10.51
N ALA A 223 15.15 -1.79 -10.89
CA ALA A 223 14.47 -2.12 -12.15
C ALA A 223 15.36 -1.84 -13.38
N GLU A 224 16.09 -0.73 -13.40
CA GLU A 224 17.03 -0.38 -14.48
C GLU A 224 18.21 -1.37 -14.57
N GLN A 225 18.76 -1.80 -13.43
CA GLN A 225 19.81 -2.83 -13.39
C GLN A 225 19.30 -4.19 -13.89
N ALA A 226 18.02 -4.49 -13.75
CA ALA A 226 17.37 -5.67 -14.30
C ALA A 226 17.00 -5.52 -15.79
N GLY A 227 17.27 -4.37 -16.42
CA GLY A 227 17.05 -4.10 -17.84
C GLY A 227 15.72 -3.44 -18.17
N PHE A 228 14.95 -2.98 -17.18
CA PHE A 228 13.68 -2.30 -17.41
C PHE A 228 13.86 -0.77 -17.46
N SER A 229 13.17 -0.12 -18.38
CA SER A 229 13.14 1.34 -18.45
C SER A 229 12.22 1.91 -17.35
N THR A 230 12.66 2.99 -16.67
CA THR A 230 11.89 3.59 -15.58
C THR A 230 11.63 5.08 -15.74
N GLY A 231 10.67 5.59 -14.99
CA GLY A 231 10.33 7.02 -14.94
C GLY A 231 9.49 7.38 -13.73
N VAL A 232 9.13 8.66 -13.64
CA VAL A 232 8.18 9.18 -12.65
C VAL A 232 6.77 9.16 -13.27
N TYR A 233 5.79 8.72 -12.46
CA TYR A 233 4.39 8.66 -12.88
C TYR A 233 3.72 10.04 -12.86
N GLY A 234 2.76 10.26 -13.76
CA GLY A 234 1.87 11.42 -13.79
C GLY A 234 1.73 12.02 -15.19
N ILE A 235 0.51 12.31 -15.63
CA ILE A 235 0.21 13.05 -16.87
C ILE A 235 -0.60 14.27 -16.53
N TRP A 236 -0.23 15.40 -17.13
CA TRP A 236 -1.07 16.59 -17.20
C TRP A 236 -1.96 16.50 -18.43
N THR A 237 -3.26 16.63 -18.23
CA THR A 237 -4.25 16.65 -19.30
C THR A 237 -4.71 18.07 -19.60
N ASP A 238 -5.07 18.32 -20.85
CA ASP A 238 -5.77 19.52 -21.24
C ASP A 238 -7.16 19.55 -20.56
N PRO A 239 -7.53 20.63 -19.85
CA PRO A 239 -8.79 20.69 -19.11
C PRO A 239 -10.05 20.74 -20.00
N GLU A 240 -9.92 21.11 -21.27
CA GLU A 240 -11.05 21.22 -22.21
C GLU A 240 -11.26 19.92 -22.98
N THR A 241 -10.17 19.28 -23.44
CA THR A 241 -10.23 18.08 -24.30
C THR A 241 -9.99 16.78 -23.53
N GLY A 242 -9.32 16.83 -22.37
CA GLY A 242 -8.87 15.66 -21.64
C GLY A 242 -7.63 14.99 -22.23
N ASP A 243 -7.07 15.54 -23.30
CA ASP A 243 -5.90 14.98 -23.97
C ASP A 243 -4.62 15.16 -23.13
N PRO A 244 -3.70 14.18 -23.13
CA PRO A 244 -2.43 14.30 -22.45
C PRO A 244 -1.52 15.32 -23.14
N VAL A 245 -1.05 16.33 -22.37
CA VAL A 245 -0.19 17.41 -22.90
C VAL A 245 1.26 17.30 -22.47
N LYS A 246 1.53 16.78 -21.28
CA LYS A 246 2.90 16.55 -20.78
C LYS A 246 2.91 15.54 -19.66
N GLN A 247 4.08 14.89 -19.44
CA GLN A 247 4.29 14.09 -18.25
C GLN A 247 4.68 15.01 -17.08
N VAL A 248 3.90 14.94 -16.01
CA VAL A 248 4.17 15.57 -14.71
C VAL A 248 3.86 14.56 -13.63
N ALA A 249 4.23 14.85 -12.42
CA ALA A 249 3.83 14.02 -11.29
C ALA A 249 2.31 14.12 -11.06
N GLY A 250 1.72 13.06 -10.54
CA GLY A 250 0.29 12.98 -10.21
C GLY A 250 -0.10 13.91 -9.07
N ASP A 251 -1.39 13.98 -8.78
CA ASP A 251 -1.97 14.90 -7.81
C ASP A 251 -1.75 14.51 -6.33
N GLY A 252 -2.11 15.42 -5.42
CA GLY A 252 -2.03 15.26 -3.98
C GLY A 252 -3.30 14.74 -3.31
N GLN A 253 -4.32 14.23 -4.04
CA GLN A 253 -5.59 13.80 -3.45
C GLN A 253 -5.37 12.81 -2.30
N GLU A 254 -5.90 13.15 -1.14
CA GLU A 254 -5.77 12.38 0.12
C GLU A 254 -6.40 10.99 0.06
N ARG A 255 -7.38 10.77 -0.82
CA ARG A 255 -8.10 9.51 -1.00
C ARG A 255 -7.33 8.42 -1.77
N ILE A 256 -6.16 8.76 -2.35
CA ILE A 256 -5.27 7.83 -3.04
C ILE A 256 -4.31 7.22 -2.02
N LEU A 257 -4.13 5.90 -2.02
CA LEU A 257 -3.39 5.17 -0.97
C LEU A 257 -2.00 5.75 -0.69
N ARG A 258 -1.20 6.06 -1.73
CA ARG A 258 0.14 6.62 -1.52
C ARG A 258 0.12 7.92 -0.70
N ASN A 259 -0.86 8.80 -0.97
CA ASN A 259 -1.04 10.07 -0.25
C ASN A 259 -1.59 9.83 1.15
N THR A 260 -2.61 8.98 1.30
CA THR A 260 -3.15 8.57 2.61
C THR A 260 -2.04 7.99 3.50
N ALA A 261 -1.15 7.16 2.94
CA ALA A 261 0.01 6.61 3.65
C ALA A 261 0.95 7.72 4.13
N GLY A 262 1.28 8.69 3.28
CA GLY A 262 2.11 9.85 3.63
C GLY A 262 1.51 10.68 4.75
N ILE A 263 0.21 11.02 4.67
CA ILE A 263 -0.53 11.75 5.69
C ILE A 263 -0.54 10.98 7.02
N LYS A 264 -0.59 9.65 6.98
CA LYS A 264 -0.50 8.76 8.15
C LYS A 264 0.94 8.50 8.61
N SER A 265 1.91 9.27 8.12
CA SER A 265 3.33 9.20 8.48
C SER A 265 3.99 7.87 8.10
N SER A 266 3.61 7.28 6.97
CA SER A 266 4.28 6.15 6.35
C SER A 266 4.99 6.58 5.07
N VAL A 267 6.15 6.00 4.77
CA VAL A 267 6.84 6.18 3.50
C VAL A 267 6.03 5.49 2.41
N GLY A 268 5.21 6.24 1.69
CA GLY A 268 4.35 5.73 0.62
C GLY A 268 5.08 5.65 -0.73
N LEU A 269 4.79 4.65 -1.54
CA LEU A 269 5.19 4.61 -2.95
C LEU A 269 4.15 3.86 -3.76
N LEU A 270 3.69 4.47 -4.85
CA LEU A 270 2.93 3.80 -5.90
C LEU A 270 3.89 3.42 -7.01
N VAL A 271 3.76 2.20 -7.52
CA VAL A 271 4.55 1.69 -8.64
C VAL A 271 3.62 1.11 -9.70
N GLU A 272 3.84 1.55 -10.93
CA GLU A 272 3.02 1.23 -12.09
C GLU A 272 3.85 0.47 -13.13
N THR A 273 3.43 -0.70 -13.55
CA THR A 273 4.04 -1.35 -14.72
C THR A 273 3.15 -1.19 -15.95
N ARG A 274 3.77 -1.04 -17.11
CA ARG A 274 3.06 -0.86 -18.39
C ARG A 274 2.33 -2.14 -18.78
N VAL A 275 1.04 -2.03 -19.13
CA VAL A 275 0.21 -3.15 -19.62
C VAL A 275 0.53 -3.46 -21.09
N ASP A 276 0.62 -2.43 -21.94
CA ASP A 276 0.67 -2.58 -23.39
C ASP A 276 1.99 -3.17 -23.88
N PRO A 277 1.94 -4.10 -24.87
CA PRO A 277 3.13 -4.58 -25.54
C PRO A 277 3.68 -3.52 -26.50
N LEU A 278 4.98 -3.19 -26.40
CA LEU A 278 5.64 -2.24 -27.29
C LEU A 278 6.60 -2.90 -28.27
N THR A 279 7.33 -3.93 -27.86
CA THR A 279 8.26 -4.65 -28.72
C THR A 279 7.54 -5.66 -29.60
N ASP A 280 8.15 -6.03 -30.72
CA ASP A 280 7.57 -7.05 -31.63
C ASP A 280 7.44 -8.41 -30.94
N ALA A 281 8.37 -8.76 -30.05
CA ALA A 281 8.29 -9.99 -29.25
C ALA A 281 7.09 -9.98 -28.29
N GLU A 282 6.84 -8.86 -27.59
CA GLU A 282 5.70 -8.70 -26.70
C GLU A 282 4.36 -8.74 -27.45
N LYS A 283 4.33 -8.17 -28.67
CA LYS A 283 3.14 -8.19 -29.55
C LYS A 283 2.85 -9.59 -30.11
N ALA A 284 3.91 -10.35 -30.40
CA ALA A 284 3.80 -11.68 -30.97
C ALA A 284 3.38 -12.75 -29.96
N ASP A 285 3.80 -12.60 -28.69
CA ASP A 285 3.51 -13.55 -27.62
C ASP A 285 3.08 -12.82 -26.34
N PRO A 286 1.79 -12.84 -25.99
CA PRO A 286 1.29 -12.24 -24.73
C PRO A 286 2.01 -12.74 -23.48
N ALA A 287 2.51 -13.98 -23.46
CA ALA A 287 3.25 -14.50 -22.31
C ALA A 287 4.59 -13.77 -22.12
N VAL A 288 5.23 -13.28 -23.20
CA VAL A 288 6.44 -12.44 -23.11
C VAL A 288 6.10 -11.13 -22.42
N ASN A 289 5.04 -10.45 -22.85
CA ASN A 289 4.57 -9.20 -22.22
C ASN A 289 4.20 -9.40 -20.75
N ASN A 290 3.45 -10.45 -20.45
CA ASN A 290 3.06 -10.75 -19.05
C ASN A 290 4.29 -11.01 -18.16
N ARG A 291 5.30 -11.73 -18.66
CA ARG A 291 6.57 -11.93 -17.93
C ARG A 291 7.34 -10.63 -17.74
N ARG A 292 7.33 -9.71 -18.71
CA ARG A 292 7.92 -8.37 -18.54
C ARG A 292 7.19 -7.60 -17.44
N ARG A 293 5.85 -7.60 -17.44
CA ARG A 293 5.02 -6.92 -16.42
C ARG A 293 5.37 -7.42 -15.00
N VAL A 294 5.37 -8.72 -14.79
CA VAL A 294 5.73 -9.32 -13.50
C VAL A 294 7.22 -9.12 -13.18
N GLY A 295 8.10 -9.26 -14.15
CA GLY A 295 9.55 -9.09 -13.98
C GLY A 295 9.93 -7.67 -13.54
N SER A 296 9.29 -6.64 -14.11
CA SER A 296 9.54 -5.26 -13.70
C SER A 296 9.06 -4.97 -12.27
N GLN A 297 7.92 -5.54 -11.86
CA GLN A 297 7.44 -5.45 -10.47
C GLN A 297 8.38 -6.16 -9.48
N LEU A 298 8.86 -7.36 -9.81
CA LEU A 298 9.80 -8.09 -8.97
C LEU A 298 11.12 -7.34 -8.79
N ALA A 299 11.70 -6.81 -9.87
CA ALA A 299 12.92 -6.00 -9.80
C ALA A 299 12.73 -4.73 -8.95
N ALA A 300 11.58 -4.10 -9.04
CA ALA A 300 11.22 -2.95 -8.23
C ALA A 300 11.04 -3.33 -6.73
N LEU A 301 10.42 -4.48 -6.43
CA LEU A 301 10.28 -5.01 -5.08
C LEU A 301 11.63 -5.34 -4.44
N ASP A 302 12.59 -5.86 -5.20
CA ASP A 302 13.96 -6.06 -4.70
C ASP A 302 14.58 -4.72 -4.22
N GLY A 303 14.31 -3.63 -4.94
CA GLY A 303 14.67 -2.28 -4.52
C GLY A 303 13.99 -1.85 -3.23
N ALA A 304 12.69 -2.14 -3.08
CA ALA A 304 11.94 -1.80 -1.87
C ALA A 304 12.43 -2.60 -0.63
N LEU A 305 12.72 -3.88 -0.80
CA LEU A 305 13.31 -4.72 0.26
C LEU A 305 14.71 -4.21 0.64
N ALA A 306 15.54 -3.86 -0.35
CA ALA A 306 16.87 -3.29 -0.12
C ALA A 306 16.79 -1.92 0.60
N PHE A 307 15.85 -1.05 0.26
CA PHE A 307 15.58 0.20 0.95
C PHE A 307 15.24 -0.03 2.42
N THR A 308 14.26 -0.91 2.67
CA THR A 308 13.78 -1.23 4.02
C THR A 308 14.90 -1.79 4.90
N ASP A 309 15.79 -2.65 4.35
CA ASP A 309 16.95 -3.19 5.07
C ASP A 309 18.01 -2.11 5.36
N LYS A 310 18.43 -1.36 4.33
CA LYS A 310 19.56 -0.43 4.41
C LYS A 310 19.23 0.89 5.10
N ARG A 311 17.98 1.37 4.97
CA ARG A 311 17.56 2.68 5.52
C ARG A 311 16.72 2.57 6.78
N ARG A 312 16.68 1.41 7.40
CA ARG A 312 15.87 1.12 8.59
C ARG A 312 15.85 2.27 9.62
N GLY A 313 17.02 2.76 10.05
CA GLY A 313 17.10 3.82 11.05
C GLY A 313 16.58 5.18 10.55
N SER A 314 16.78 5.51 9.27
CA SER A 314 16.22 6.74 8.66
C SER A 314 14.71 6.68 8.55
N ILE A 315 14.16 5.55 8.11
CA ILE A 315 12.72 5.32 8.00
C ILE A 315 12.07 5.44 9.38
N GLU A 316 12.62 4.74 10.39
CA GLU A 316 12.13 4.79 11.77
C GLU A 316 12.17 6.22 12.34
N ALA A 317 13.27 6.93 12.12
CA ALA A 317 13.40 8.32 12.57
C ALA A 317 12.36 9.24 11.91
N ALA A 318 12.21 9.16 10.58
CA ALA A 318 11.27 9.99 9.83
C ALA A 318 9.81 9.73 10.25
N THR A 319 9.39 8.46 10.28
CA THR A 319 8.00 8.07 10.58
C THR A 319 7.64 8.31 12.05
N THR A 320 8.57 8.02 12.98
CA THR A 320 8.36 8.28 14.42
C THR A 320 8.31 9.78 14.69
N HIS A 321 9.23 10.56 14.13
CA HIS A 321 9.23 12.02 14.28
C HIS A 321 7.92 12.62 13.76
N ALA A 322 7.48 12.25 12.57
CA ALA A 322 6.22 12.73 11.99
C ALA A 322 5.01 12.42 12.89
N ARG A 323 4.92 11.19 13.42
CA ARG A 323 3.85 10.77 14.33
C ARG A 323 3.85 11.57 15.65
N LEU A 324 5.03 11.89 16.19
CA LEU A 324 5.17 12.68 17.41
C LEU A 324 4.91 14.17 17.19
N THR A 325 5.35 14.71 16.07
CA THR A 325 5.17 16.13 15.72
C THR A 325 3.69 16.51 15.68
N GLY A 326 2.80 15.64 15.21
CA GLY A 326 1.36 15.90 15.20
C GLY A 326 0.74 16.32 16.54
N TYR A 327 1.37 16.00 17.68
CA TYR A 327 0.92 16.44 19.01
C TYR A 327 1.32 17.87 19.37
N ALA A 328 2.37 18.40 18.76
CA ALA A 328 2.95 19.69 19.10
C ALA A 328 2.82 20.73 17.98
N ASP A 329 2.66 20.29 16.75
CA ASP A 329 2.62 21.12 15.55
C ASP A 329 1.46 22.12 15.57
N ARG A 330 1.72 23.34 15.12
CA ARG A 330 0.77 24.46 14.98
C ARG A 330 0.77 25.03 13.56
N GLY A 331 1.55 24.46 12.67
CA GLY A 331 1.66 24.89 11.27
C GLY A 331 0.36 24.69 10.48
N PRO A 332 0.34 25.14 9.23
CA PRO A 332 -0.85 25.03 8.38
C PRO A 332 -1.25 23.57 8.15
N VAL A 333 -2.50 23.36 7.76
CA VAL A 333 -3.01 22.12 7.17
C VAL A 333 -3.57 22.43 5.80
N TYR A 334 -3.27 21.59 4.84
CA TYR A 334 -3.69 21.76 3.45
C TYR A 334 -4.87 20.85 3.15
N LEU A 335 -5.95 21.43 2.61
CA LEU A 335 -7.17 20.72 2.23
C LEU A 335 -7.14 20.28 0.75
N GLY A 336 -6.12 20.71 0.01
CA GLY A 336 -5.88 20.41 -1.40
C GLY A 336 -4.43 20.67 -1.79
N GLY A 337 -4.14 20.67 -3.09
CA GLY A 337 -2.81 20.89 -3.63
C GLY A 337 -1.88 19.68 -3.55
N GLY A 338 -0.67 19.87 -4.05
CA GLY A 338 0.40 18.87 -4.08
C GLY A 338 1.78 19.53 -4.13
N ASP A 339 2.85 18.78 -3.96
CA ASP A 339 4.23 19.29 -4.01
C ASP A 339 4.63 19.83 -5.41
N ASN A 340 3.84 19.53 -6.44
CA ASN A 340 3.95 20.03 -7.81
C ASN A 340 2.82 20.98 -8.22
N ASP A 341 1.81 21.18 -7.36
CA ASP A 341 0.64 22.02 -7.57
C ASP A 341 0.27 22.67 -6.23
N PRO A 342 0.83 23.83 -5.88
CA PRO A 342 0.67 24.44 -4.56
C PRO A 342 -0.80 24.75 -4.23
N ALA A 343 -1.20 24.47 -2.98
CA ALA A 343 -2.53 24.79 -2.48
C ALA A 343 -2.84 26.30 -2.56
N GLY A 344 -4.05 26.63 -3.00
CA GLY A 344 -4.57 27.99 -2.96
C GLY A 344 -4.94 28.43 -1.52
N PRO A 345 -5.27 29.73 -1.33
CA PRO A 345 -5.71 30.26 -0.03
C PRO A 345 -6.93 29.52 0.54
N GLU A 346 -7.89 29.13 -0.31
CA GLU A 346 -9.11 28.41 0.10
C GLU A 346 -8.82 26.97 0.52
N GLU A 347 -7.73 26.39 0.00
CA GLU A 347 -7.28 25.04 0.31
C GLU A 347 -6.30 25.02 1.50
N THR A 348 -6.01 26.16 2.11
CA THR A 348 -5.02 26.28 3.20
C THR A 348 -5.68 26.71 4.50
N LEU A 349 -5.56 25.89 5.53
CA LEU A 349 -5.84 26.27 6.92
C LEU A 349 -4.54 26.85 7.51
N ALA A 350 -4.33 28.17 7.37
CA ALA A 350 -3.13 28.83 7.90
C ALA A 350 -3.08 28.74 9.44
N ASP A 351 -4.24 28.94 10.09
CA ASP A 351 -4.44 28.82 11.53
C ASP A 351 -5.49 27.73 11.79
N PRO A 352 -5.11 26.43 11.79
CA PRO A 352 -6.06 25.34 11.99
C PRO A 352 -6.74 25.42 13.35
N PRO A 353 -8.02 25.00 13.47
CA PRO A 353 -8.72 24.96 14.75
C PRO A 353 -8.02 23.99 15.70
N CYS A 354 -8.30 24.07 17.00
CA CYS A 354 -7.78 23.09 17.94
C CYS A 354 -8.48 21.73 17.87
N GLY A 355 -9.65 21.67 17.20
CA GLY A 355 -10.41 20.44 16.93
C GLY A 355 -11.75 20.73 16.30
N TYR A 356 -12.55 19.69 16.11
CA TYR A 356 -13.90 19.73 15.55
C TYR A 356 -14.90 19.13 16.54
N LEU A 357 -16.06 19.78 16.69
CA LEU A 357 -17.23 19.22 17.37
C LEU A 357 -18.13 18.57 16.33
N LEU A 358 -18.57 17.37 16.64
CA LEU A 358 -19.60 16.63 15.93
C LEU A 358 -20.84 16.56 16.82
N ASP A 359 -22.00 16.83 16.28
CA ASP A 359 -23.24 16.51 16.97
C ASP A 359 -23.47 14.98 17.06
N ALA A 360 -24.52 14.56 17.76
CA ALA A 360 -24.79 13.15 17.97
C ALA A 360 -25.05 12.38 16.65
N GLY A 361 -25.76 13.01 15.71
CA GLY A 361 -26.07 12.43 14.40
C GLY A 361 -24.83 12.30 13.54
N GLN A 362 -24.03 13.36 13.45
CA GLN A 362 -22.76 13.37 12.73
C GLN A 362 -21.79 12.30 13.29
N TYR A 363 -21.63 12.27 14.62
CA TYR A 363 -20.75 11.29 15.25
C TYR A 363 -21.22 9.85 15.01
N ALA A 364 -22.52 9.60 15.14
CA ALA A 364 -23.08 8.27 14.87
C ALA A 364 -22.84 7.82 13.42
N ALA A 365 -22.85 8.75 12.47
CA ALA A 365 -22.66 8.48 11.05
C ALA A 365 -21.20 8.14 10.68
N VAL A 366 -20.19 8.69 11.39
CA VAL A 366 -18.77 8.58 10.98
C VAL A 366 -17.86 7.93 12.01
N LYS A 367 -18.38 7.48 13.15
CA LYS A 367 -17.56 6.94 14.25
C LYS A 367 -16.71 5.73 13.86
N ASP A 368 -17.23 4.88 12.98
CA ASP A 368 -16.57 3.67 12.54
C ASP A 368 -15.41 4.01 11.58
N GLU A 369 -15.60 4.97 10.68
CA GLU A 369 -14.57 5.49 9.77
C GLU A 369 -13.46 6.19 10.56
N LEU A 370 -13.80 7.04 11.51
CA LEU A 370 -12.83 7.69 12.40
C LEU A 370 -12.00 6.65 13.18
N ALA A 371 -12.65 5.61 13.70
CA ALA A 371 -11.99 4.51 14.39
C ALA A 371 -11.08 3.70 13.45
N LEU A 372 -11.52 3.40 12.23
CA LEU A 372 -10.71 2.72 11.22
C LEU A 372 -9.50 3.55 10.79
N HIS A 373 -9.67 4.86 10.65
CA HIS A 373 -8.53 5.75 10.41
C HIS A 373 -7.53 5.79 11.56
N GLY A 374 -7.96 5.43 12.78
CA GLY A 374 -7.14 5.53 14.00
C GLY A 374 -7.15 6.94 14.61
N VAL A 375 -8.14 7.76 14.27
CA VAL A 375 -8.31 9.12 14.79
C VAL A 375 -8.73 9.07 16.27
N THR A 376 -8.07 9.88 17.09
CA THR A 376 -8.45 10.04 18.51
C THR A 376 -9.72 10.88 18.62
N VAL A 377 -10.75 10.32 19.21
CA VAL A 377 -12.05 10.95 19.43
C VAL A 377 -12.34 11.00 20.94
N ARG A 378 -12.98 12.06 21.40
CA ARG A 378 -13.47 12.24 22.78
C ARG A 378 -15.00 12.31 22.75
N PRO A 379 -15.71 11.19 22.94
CA PRO A 379 -17.17 11.20 22.99
C PRO A 379 -17.66 12.03 24.18
N ARG A 380 -18.71 12.81 23.97
CA ARG A 380 -19.40 13.57 25.02
C ARG A 380 -20.55 12.71 25.56
N HIS A 381 -20.64 12.58 26.90
CA HIS A 381 -21.64 11.71 27.55
C HIS A 381 -21.83 10.35 26.87
N GLY A 382 -20.70 9.67 26.56
CA GLY A 382 -20.72 8.38 25.88
C GLY A 382 -21.14 8.44 24.40
N GLY A 383 -21.18 9.64 23.79
CA GLY A 383 -21.61 9.87 22.40
C GLY A 383 -23.03 10.40 22.27
N ALA A 384 -23.82 10.44 23.35
CA ALA A 384 -25.21 10.94 23.31
C ALA A 384 -25.29 12.41 22.89
N ASP A 385 -24.30 13.23 23.28
CA ASP A 385 -24.19 14.66 22.92
C ASP A 385 -23.15 14.89 21.78
N GLY A 386 -22.80 13.84 21.02
CA GLY A 386 -21.80 13.92 19.97
C GLY A 386 -20.37 13.66 20.45
N ALA A 387 -19.38 14.26 19.76
CA ALA A 387 -17.98 14.04 20.08
C ALA A 387 -17.11 15.26 19.77
N PHE A 388 -15.95 15.35 20.43
CA PHE A 388 -14.88 16.28 20.11
C PHE A 388 -13.70 15.51 19.50
N VAL A 389 -13.20 15.96 18.34
CA VAL A 389 -12.06 15.40 17.65
C VAL A 389 -10.92 16.41 17.70
N PRO A 390 -9.93 16.23 18.61
CA PRO A 390 -8.83 17.19 18.74
C PRO A 390 -7.83 17.07 17.61
N LEU A 391 -7.24 18.20 17.17
CA LEU A 391 -6.10 18.17 16.26
C LEU A 391 -4.80 17.72 16.94
N ARG A 392 -4.71 17.86 18.26
CA ARG A 392 -3.53 17.44 19.03
C ARG A 392 -3.44 15.91 19.13
N GLN A 393 -3.05 15.29 18.03
CA GLN A 393 -2.88 13.84 17.90
C GLN A 393 -1.90 13.50 16.76
N SER A 394 -1.45 12.24 16.68
CA SER A 394 -0.54 11.75 15.63
C SER A 394 -1.06 12.02 14.21
N LEU A 395 -2.37 11.92 14.02
CA LEU A 395 -3.05 12.13 12.73
C LEU A 395 -3.61 13.55 12.57
N ARG A 396 -2.90 14.55 13.12
CA ARG A 396 -3.33 15.96 13.12
C ARG A 396 -3.81 16.43 11.75
N ALA A 397 -3.03 16.20 10.73
CA ALA A 397 -3.33 16.69 9.38
C ALA A 397 -4.50 15.94 8.69
N LEU A 398 -4.76 14.69 9.10
CA LEU A 398 -5.88 13.93 8.57
C LEU A 398 -7.23 14.43 9.12
N VAL A 399 -7.28 14.95 10.35
CA VAL A 399 -8.53 15.37 10.98
C VAL A 399 -9.30 16.42 10.17
N PRO A 400 -8.69 17.52 9.68
CA PRO A 400 -9.39 18.48 8.83
C PRO A 400 -9.82 17.87 7.48
N LEU A 401 -9.04 16.99 6.90
CA LEU A 401 -9.41 16.31 5.65
C LEU A 401 -10.67 15.42 5.81
N LEU A 402 -10.93 14.95 7.04
CA LEU A 402 -12.12 14.16 7.34
C LEU A 402 -13.33 15.02 7.78
N LEU A 403 -13.11 16.20 8.38
CA LEU A 403 -14.14 16.90 9.15
C LEU A 403 -14.32 18.39 8.78
N ASP A 404 -13.46 18.99 7.97
CA ASP A 404 -13.66 20.38 7.52
C ASP A 404 -14.52 20.39 6.25
N GLY A 405 -15.61 21.14 6.24
CA GLY A 405 -16.54 21.23 5.10
C GLY A 405 -15.91 21.77 3.82
N ARG A 406 -14.71 22.37 3.88
CA ARG A 406 -13.94 22.81 2.70
C ARG A 406 -13.11 21.69 2.07
N ALA A 407 -12.84 20.60 2.80
CA ALA A 407 -12.13 19.45 2.24
C ALA A 407 -13.03 18.70 1.25
N THR A 408 -12.52 18.41 0.06
CA THR A 408 -13.31 17.83 -1.05
C THR A 408 -13.92 16.47 -0.69
N TYR A 409 -13.20 15.65 0.10
CA TYR A 409 -13.59 14.26 0.41
C TYR A 409 -13.92 14.06 1.89
N HIS A 410 -14.34 15.11 2.61
CA HIS A 410 -14.68 15.01 4.03
C HIS A 410 -15.85 14.02 4.29
N LEU A 411 -15.85 13.42 5.47
CA LEU A 411 -16.90 12.48 5.89
C LEU A 411 -18.16 13.21 6.36
N THR A 412 -17.96 14.32 7.09
CA THR A 412 -19.02 15.19 7.61
C THR A 412 -18.45 16.56 7.97
N GLU A 413 -19.30 17.58 7.99
CA GLU A 413 -18.89 18.94 8.34
C GLU A 413 -18.93 19.14 9.87
N GLY A 414 -17.78 18.94 10.52
CA GLY A 414 -17.62 19.24 11.93
C GLY A 414 -17.52 20.73 12.21
N GLN A 415 -18.04 21.19 13.35
CA GLN A 415 -17.92 22.56 13.79
C GLN A 415 -16.49 22.85 14.31
N PRO A 416 -15.72 23.76 13.69
CA PRO A 416 -14.37 24.07 14.15
C PRO A 416 -14.37 24.78 15.51
N VAL A 417 -13.42 24.41 16.37
CA VAL A 417 -13.22 24.97 17.72
C VAL A 417 -11.83 25.59 17.78
N ASN A 418 -11.74 26.91 18.01
CA ASN A 418 -10.48 27.65 17.98
C ASN A 418 -9.76 27.73 19.34
N SER A 419 -10.43 27.42 20.43
CA SER A 419 -9.82 27.40 21.77
C SER A 419 -10.19 26.11 22.50
N CYS A 420 -9.18 25.40 23.01
CA CYS A 420 -9.34 24.16 23.78
C CYS A 420 -8.83 24.33 25.22
#